data_43af298bd003b885eb380bbd30b2db35
#
_entry.id   43af298bd003b885eb380bbd30b2db35
#
_cell.length_a   1.000
_cell.length_b   1.000
_cell.length_c   1.000
_cell.angle_alpha   90.00
_cell.angle_beta   90.00
_cell.angle_gamma   90.00
#
_symmetry.space_group_name_H-M   'P 1'
#
loop_
_entity.id
_entity.type
_entity.pdbx_description
1 polymer ?
#
loop_
_entity_poly.entity_id
_entity_poly.type
_entity_poly.pdbx_seq_one_letter_code
_entity_poly.pdbx_strand_id
1 'polypeptide(L)'
;MSPRGVATPDVRERLFAAAERVVERDGPGALTSRSVTTEAGCAKGLLHAHFAGFDEFVAELCLDRFARTAAKAQALSVLAGQGTVARNLDAVVLALFDSGGPALSGLAMARPAAALRIRAAMQGGAPGFTAIQEAVTGYLKSEQGLGRVAETADPCTMALAIVGTAHHLLLTSWPGTPDPRSAMTLLVASLVDG
;
A
#
# COMPACT_ATOMS: atom_id res chain seq x y z
N MET A 1 -30.97 10.79 -24.23
CA MET A 1 -29.92 10.98 -23.21
C MET A 1 -29.26 9.60 -23.02
N SER A 2 -28.07 9.38 -23.59
CA SER A 2 -27.33 8.12 -23.43
C SER A 2 -26.70 8.08 -22.01
N PRO A 3 -26.77 6.95 -21.30
CA PRO A 3 -26.10 6.82 -20.02
C PRO A 3 -24.59 6.94 -20.24
N ARG A 4 -23.93 7.81 -19.49
CA ARG A 4 -22.45 7.90 -19.47
C ARG A 4 -21.91 6.54 -19.11
N GLY A 5 -21.19 5.91 -20.07
CA GLY A 5 -20.55 4.63 -19.87
C GLY A 5 -19.61 4.68 -18.68
N VAL A 6 -19.76 3.72 -17.79
CA VAL A 6 -18.76 3.40 -16.76
C VAL A 6 -17.48 3.12 -17.53
N ALA A 7 -16.42 3.90 -17.26
CA ALA A 7 -15.11 3.66 -17.88
C ALA A 7 -14.71 2.20 -17.61
N THR A 8 -14.49 1.42 -18.67
CA THR A 8 -14.00 0.04 -18.52
C THR A 8 -12.63 0.13 -17.86
N PRO A 9 -12.40 -0.52 -16.70
CA PRO A 9 -11.10 -0.50 -16.06
C PRO A 9 -10.01 -0.89 -17.04
N ASP A 10 -8.88 -0.20 -17.02
CA ASP A 10 -7.71 -0.57 -17.81
C ASP A 10 -7.37 -2.04 -17.58
N VAL A 11 -6.89 -2.71 -18.60
CA VAL A 11 -6.52 -4.13 -18.55
C VAL A 11 -5.51 -4.39 -17.42
N ARG A 12 -4.59 -3.46 -17.19
CA ARG A 12 -3.62 -3.56 -16.09
C ARG A 12 -4.31 -3.55 -14.73
N GLU A 13 -5.24 -2.62 -14.50
CA GLU A 13 -6.03 -2.54 -13.26
C GLU A 13 -6.84 -3.81 -13.02
N ARG A 14 -7.45 -4.38 -14.07
CA ARG A 14 -8.20 -5.65 -13.98
C ARG A 14 -7.31 -6.81 -13.59
N LEU A 15 -6.09 -6.89 -14.14
CA LEU A 15 -5.12 -7.93 -13.81
C LEU A 15 -4.59 -7.76 -12.38
N PHE A 16 -4.36 -6.54 -11.93
CA PHE A 16 -3.94 -6.25 -10.55
C PHE A 16 -5.03 -6.62 -9.54
N ALA A 17 -6.27 -6.19 -9.77
CA ALA A 17 -7.39 -6.55 -8.92
C ALA A 17 -7.63 -8.08 -8.88
N ALA A 18 -7.46 -8.78 -10.00
CA ALA A 18 -7.53 -10.23 -10.05
C ALA A 18 -6.41 -10.89 -9.23
N ALA A 19 -5.19 -10.39 -9.32
CA ALA A 19 -4.06 -10.90 -8.54
C ALA A 19 -4.28 -10.71 -7.03
N GLU A 20 -4.78 -9.56 -6.62
CA GLU A 20 -5.14 -9.29 -5.22
C GLU A 20 -6.17 -10.30 -4.70
N ARG A 21 -7.25 -10.56 -5.46
CA ARG A 21 -8.26 -11.56 -5.09
C ARG A 21 -7.71 -12.98 -5.01
N VAL A 22 -6.82 -13.38 -5.94
CA VAL A 22 -6.17 -14.70 -5.89
C VAL A 22 -5.33 -14.83 -4.62
N VAL A 23 -4.52 -13.82 -4.29
CA VAL A 23 -3.67 -13.85 -3.10
C VAL A 23 -4.51 -13.87 -1.82
N GLU A 24 -5.58 -13.10 -1.77
CA GLU A 24 -6.47 -13.01 -0.60
C GLU A 24 -7.20 -14.33 -0.35
N ARG A 25 -7.69 -14.98 -1.39
CA ARG A 25 -8.44 -16.25 -1.30
C ARG A 25 -7.56 -17.47 -1.14
N ASP A 26 -6.50 -17.57 -1.95
CA ASP A 26 -5.74 -18.81 -2.15
C ASP A 26 -4.27 -18.70 -1.65
N GLY A 27 -3.86 -17.51 -1.20
CA GLY A 27 -2.50 -17.22 -0.75
C GLY A 27 -1.50 -16.92 -1.88
N PRO A 28 -0.31 -16.41 -1.52
CA PRO A 28 0.70 -15.97 -2.50
C PRO A 28 1.26 -17.10 -3.37
N GLY A 29 1.27 -18.33 -2.87
CA GLY A 29 1.74 -19.52 -3.63
C GLY A 29 0.83 -19.88 -4.82
N ALA A 30 -0.43 -19.46 -4.79
CA ALA A 30 -1.37 -19.68 -5.89
C ALA A 30 -1.25 -18.63 -7.01
N LEU A 31 -0.47 -17.55 -6.80
CA LEU A 31 -0.36 -16.45 -7.76
C LEU A 31 0.55 -16.85 -8.94
N THR A 32 -0.07 -17.06 -10.09
CA THR A 32 0.57 -17.42 -11.37
C THR A 32 -0.06 -16.61 -12.50
N SER A 33 0.62 -16.49 -13.66
CA SER A 33 0.01 -15.87 -14.84
C SER A 33 -1.33 -16.50 -15.21
N ARG A 34 -1.48 -17.81 -15.02
CA ARG A 34 -2.71 -18.53 -15.31
C ARG A 34 -3.82 -18.21 -14.34
N SER A 35 -3.56 -18.24 -13.02
CA SER A 35 -4.58 -17.92 -12.02
C SER A 35 -5.06 -16.48 -12.16
N VAL A 36 -4.14 -15.53 -12.39
CA VAL A 36 -4.49 -14.12 -12.63
C VAL A 36 -5.37 -13.95 -13.86
N THR A 37 -5.00 -14.52 -15.01
CA THR A 37 -5.79 -14.37 -16.24
C THR A 37 -7.13 -15.08 -16.16
N THR A 38 -7.22 -16.22 -15.46
CA THR A 38 -8.49 -16.92 -15.20
C THR A 38 -9.40 -16.08 -14.32
N GLU A 39 -8.88 -15.55 -13.21
CA GLU A 39 -9.61 -14.69 -12.27
C GLU A 39 -10.07 -13.38 -12.93
N ALA A 40 -9.24 -12.81 -13.83
CA ALA A 40 -9.58 -11.61 -14.59
C ALA A 40 -10.59 -11.87 -15.72
N GLY A 41 -10.91 -13.12 -16.03
CA GLY A 41 -11.78 -13.49 -17.15
C GLY A 41 -11.20 -13.11 -18.51
N CYS A 42 -9.88 -13.27 -18.71
CA CYS A 42 -9.21 -12.86 -19.93
C CYS A 42 -8.33 -13.98 -20.55
N ALA A 43 -7.91 -13.79 -21.80
CA ALA A 43 -7.08 -14.75 -22.50
C ALA A 43 -5.69 -14.90 -21.85
N LYS A 44 -5.15 -16.13 -21.83
CA LYS A 44 -3.84 -16.45 -21.22
C LYS A 44 -2.69 -15.55 -21.67
N GLY A 45 -2.70 -15.10 -22.92
CA GLY A 45 -1.64 -14.25 -23.50
C GLY A 45 -1.72 -12.79 -23.06
N LEU A 46 -2.84 -12.35 -22.46
CA LEU A 46 -3.06 -10.93 -22.17
C LEU A 46 -2.06 -10.37 -21.15
N LEU A 47 -1.70 -11.15 -20.12
CA LEU A 47 -0.68 -10.72 -19.17
C LEU A 47 0.67 -10.48 -19.85
N HIS A 48 1.08 -11.39 -20.75
CA HIS A 48 2.34 -11.26 -21.49
C HIS A 48 2.32 -10.16 -22.56
N ALA A 49 1.13 -9.72 -23.00
CA ALA A 49 1.00 -8.57 -23.89
C ALA A 49 1.25 -7.23 -23.17
N HIS A 50 1.03 -7.20 -21.84
CA HIS A 50 1.17 -5.99 -21.03
C HIS A 50 2.40 -5.95 -20.14
N PHE A 51 3.04 -7.10 -19.89
CA PHE A 51 4.21 -7.25 -19.02
C PHE A 51 5.21 -8.21 -19.68
N ALA A 52 6.50 -7.90 -19.66
CA ALA A 52 7.55 -8.73 -20.24
C ALA A 52 7.71 -10.10 -19.53
N GLY A 53 7.05 -10.29 -18.39
CA GLY A 53 7.02 -11.54 -17.66
C GLY A 53 6.33 -11.41 -16.32
N PHE A 54 6.23 -12.53 -15.61
CA PHE A 54 5.52 -12.57 -14.33
C PHE A 54 6.24 -11.77 -13.23
N ASP A 55 7.58 -11.69 -13.24
CA ASP A 55 8.33 -10.88 -12.28
C ASP A 55 8.10 -9.38 -12.46
N GLU A 56 7.96 -8.93 -13.72
CA GLU A 56 7.57 -7.55 -13.99
C GLU A 56 6.14 -7.28 -13.53
N PHE A 57 5.21 -8.18 -13.81
CA PHE A 57 3.84 -8.07 -13.34
C PHE A 57 3.77 -7.94 -11.80
N VAL A 58 4.51 -8.78 -11.06
CA VAL A 58 4.56 -8.72 -9.60
C VAL A 58 5.16 -7.40 -9.11
N ALA A 59 6.24 -6.93 -9.75
CA ALA A 59 6.85 -5.65 -9.40
C ALA A 59 5.89 -4.48 -9.62
N GLU A 60 5.24 -4.42 -10.77
CA GLU A 60 4.29 -3.37 -11.12
C GLU A 60 3.04 -3.38 -10.23
N LEU A 61 2.54 -4.57 -9.86
CA LEU A 61 1.45 -4.70 -8.89
C LEU A 61 1.84 -4.10 -7.53
N CYS A 62 3.05 -4.38 -7.03
CA CYS A 62 3.53 -3.81 -5.78
C CYS A 62 3.71 -2.29 -5.88
N LEU A 63 4.28 -1.79 -6.96
CA LEU A 63 4.46 -0.35 -7.20
C LEU A 63 3.11 0.38 -7.30
N ASP A 64 2.13 -0.19 -7.96
CA ASP A 64 0.77 0.37 -8.02
C ASP A 64 0.13 0.47 -6.63
N ARG A 65 0.29 -0.54 -5.78
CA ARG A 65 -0.19 -0.50 -4.40
C ARG A 65 0.47 0.62 -3.59
N PHE A 66 1.79 0.77 -3.69
CA PHE A 66 2.50 1.86 -3.04
C PHE A 66 2.04 3.22 -3.56
N ALA A 67 1.85 3.37 -4.85
CA ALA A 67 1.34 4.61 -5.45
C ALA A 67 -0.07 4.96 -4.94
N ARG A 68 -0.97 3.98 -4.87
CA ARG A 68 -2.31 4.17 -4.30
C ARG A 68 -2.26 4.58 -2.82
N THR A 69 -1.39 3.96 -2.03
CA THR A 69 -1.24 4.32 -0.61
C THR A 69 -0.59 5.70 -0.45
N ALA A 70 0.40 6.04 -1.27
CA ALA A 70 1.00 7.38 -1.28
C ALA A 70 -0.02 8.46 -1.65
N ALA A 71 -0.89 8.20 -2.62
CA ALA A 71 -2.00 9.11 -2.97
C ALA A 71 -2.98 9.31 -1.81
N LYS A 72 -3.34 8.23 -1.08
CA LYS A 72 -4.13 8.34 0.16
C LYS A 72 -3.42 9.18 1.23
N ALA A 73 -2.10 8.99 1.39
CA ALA A 73 -1.32 9.77 2.34
C ALA A 73 -1.29 11.25 1.96
N GLN A 74 -1.12 11.58 0.69
CA GLN A 74 -1.16 12.97 0.21
C GLN A 74 -2.53 13.63 0.48
N ALA A 75 -3.62 12.87 0.39
CA ALA A 75 -4.96 13.36 0.71
C ALA A 75 -5.16 13.70 2.20
N LEU A 76 -4.26 13.30 3.10
CA LEU A 76 -4.29 13.73 4.51
C LEU A 76 -4.24 15.25 4.66
N SER A 77 -3.57 15.95 3.75
CA SER A 77 -3.43 17.42 3.80
C SER A 77 -4.77 18.15 3.86
N VAL A 78 -5.80 17.63 3.20
CA VAL A 78 -7.16 18.22 3.23
C VAL A 78 -8.00 17.76 4.42
N LEU A 79 -7.51 16.80 5.20
CA LEU A 79 -8.16 16.28 6.40
C LEU A 79 -7.65 16.95 7.69
N ALA A 80 -6.68 17.87 7.58
CA ALA A 80 -6.18 18.60 8.74
C ALA A 80 -7.31 19.38 9.43
N GLY A 81 -7.44 19.19 10.74
CA GLY A 81 -8.54 19.75 11.54
C GLY A 81 -9.86 18.95 11.47
N GLN A 82 -9.93 17.88 10.68
CA GLN A 82 -11.16 17.08 10.50
C GLN A 82 -11.02 15.70 11.12
N GLY A 83 -12.13 15.14 11.64
CA GLY A 83 -12.15 13.83 12.27
C GLY A 83 -11.19 13.73 13.47
N THR A 84 -10.59 12.56 13.70
CA THR A 84 -9.50 12.39 14.68
C THR A 84 -8.18 12.11 13.97
N VAL A 85 -7.07 12.60 14.54
CA VAL A 85 -5.73 12.41 13.99
C VAL A 85 -5.42 10.91 13.82
N ALA A 86 -5.70 10.13 14.87
CA ALA A 86 -5.47 8.68 14.85
C ALA A 86 -6.26 7.99 13.72
N ARG A 87 -7.55 8.28 13.56
CA ARG A 87 -8.39 7.65 12.53
C ARG A 87 -7.91 8.00 11.11
N ASN A 88 -7.49 9.26 10.89
CA ASN A 88 -6.99 9.68 9.59
C ASN A 88 -5.68 8.96 9.24
N LEU A 89 -4.78 8.80 10.21
CA LEU A 89 -3.53 8.06 10.04
C LEU A 89 -3.78 6.56 9.83
N ASP A 90 -4.67 5.95 10.62
CA ASP A 90 -5.06 4.55 10.46
C ASP A 90 -5.54 4.24 9.03
N ALA A 91 -6.39 5.11 8.47
CA ALA A 91 -6.90 4.93 7.10
C ALA A 91 -5.79 4.84 6.04
N VAL A 92 -4.65 5.49 6.27
CA VAL A 92 -3.49 5.43 5.37
C VAL A 92 -2.66 4.18 5.63
N VAL A 93 -2.24 3.96 6.89
CA VAL A 93 -1.30 2.88 7.18
C VAL A 93 -1.93 1.49 7.03
N LEU A 94 -3.22 1.34 7.38
CA LEU A 94 -3.94 0.07 7.22
C LEU A 94 -4.15 -0.30 5.76
N ALA A 95 -4.16 0.68 4.84
CA ALA A 95 -4.23 0.41 3.41
C ALA A 95 -3.04 -0.42 2.88
N LEU A 96 -1.88 -0.38 3.55
CA LEU A 96 -0.73 -1.23 3.21
C LEU A 96 -1.01 -2.72 3.44
N PHE A 97 -1.90 -3.03 4.39
CA PHE A 97 -2.23 -4.41 4.78
C PHE A 97 -3.50 -4.93 4.08
N ASP A 98 -4.19 -4.09 3.30
CA ASP A 98 -5.38 -4.50 2.54
C ASP A 98 -5.02 -5.50 1.43
N SER A 99 -6.01 -6.29 0.99
CA SER A 99 -5.93 -7.13 -0.22
C SER A 99 -4.63 -7.97 -0.31
N GLY A 100 -4.22 -8.58 0.79
CA GLY A 100 -3.04 -9.44 0.83
C GLY A 100 -1.70 -8.71 0.75
N GLY A 101 -1.62 -7.45 1.17
CA GLY A 101 -0.41 -6.63 1.13
C GLY A 101 0.87 -7.31 1.65
N PRO A 102 0.88 -7.90 2.88
CA PRO A 102 2.04 -8.63 3.38
C PRO A 102 2.44 -9.81 2.50
N ALA A 103 1.47 -10.58 2.03
CA ALA A 103 1.71 -11.75 1.18
C ALA A 103 2.30 -11.36 -0.18
N LEU A 104 1.82 -10.28 -0.81
CA LEU A 104 2.36 -9.75 -2.06
C LEU A 104 3.76 -9.19 -1.87
N SER A 105 4.01 -8.47 -0.77
CA SER A 105 5.33 -7.95 -0.44
C SER A 105 6.34 -9.07 -0.23
N GLY A 106 5.97 -10.11 0.53
CA GLY A 106 6.79 -11.31 0.72
C GLY A 106 7.08 -12.03 -0.60
N LEU A 107 6.08 -12.18 -1.46
CA LEU A 107 6.26 -12.77 -2.79
C LEU A 107 7.22 -11.96 -3.66
N ALA A 108 7.09 -10.63 -3.68
CA ALA A 108 7.99 -9.76 -4.43
C ALA A 108 9.44 -9.86 -3.93
N MET A 109 9.64 -9.90 -2.61
CA MET A 109 10.96 -10.04 -2.02
C MET A 109 11.58 -11.42 -2.25
N ALA A 110 10.78 -12.47 -2.34
CA ALA A 110 11.23 -13.83 -2.68
C ALA A 110 11.60 -13.99 -4.16
N ARG A 111 11.35 -12.98 -5.01
CA ARG A 111 11.62 -12.98 -6.45
C ARG A 111 12.68 -11.93 -6.78
N PRO A 112 13.96 -12.30 -6.93
CA PRO A 112 15.06 -11.32 -7.08
C PRO A 112 14.86 -10.33 -8.23
N ALA A 113 14.31 -10.78 -9.37
CA ALA A 113 14.05 -9.92 -10.51
C ALA A 113 12.95 -8.88 -10.23
N ALA A 114 11.89 -9.25 -9.51
CA ALA A 114 10.85 -8.31 -9.07
C ALA A 114 11.40 -7.31 -8.04
N ALA A 115 12.14 -7.78 -7.04
CA ALA A 115 12.75 -6.94 -6.03
C ALA A 115 13.71 -5.89 -6.62
N LEU A 116 14.54 -6.28 -7.60
CA LEU A 116 15.43 -5.36 -8.31
C LEU A 116 14.65 -4.29 -9.09
N ARG A 117 13.55 -4.68 -9.77
CA ARG A 117 12.69 -3.73 -10.50
C ARG A 117 12.02 -2.73 -9.56
N ILE A 118 11.49 -3.20 -8.43
CA ILE A 118 10.89 -2.32 -7.42
C ILE A 118 11.93 -1.32 -6.91
N ARG A 119 13.12 -1.80 -6.55
CA ARG A 119 14.20 -0.93 -6.09
C ARG A 119 14.60 0.11 -7.13
N ALA A 120 14.77 -0.29 -8.39
CA ALA A 120 15.12 0.64 -9.47
C ALA A 120 14.04 1.69 -9.69
N ALA A 121 12.77 1.31 -9.67
CA ALA A 121 11.65 2.24 -9.80
C ALA A 121 11.63 3.26 -8.64
N MET A 122 11.81 2.81 -7.40
CA MET A 122 11.87 3.70 -6.23
C MET A 122 13.06 4.66 -6.29
N GLN A 123 14.24 4.19 -6.73
CA GLN A 123 15.41 5.06 -6.97
C GLN A 123 15.15 6.06 -8.09
N GLY A 124 14.31 5.70 -9.07
CA GLY A 124 13.84 6.58 -10.15
C GLY A 124 12.71 7.53 -9.76
N GLY A 125 12.31 7.57 -8.47
CA GLY A 125 11.29 8.48 -7.95
C GLY A 125 9.86 7.92 -7.92
N ALA A 126 9.66 6.63 -8.12
CA ALA A 126 8.34 6.03 -7.93
C ALA A 126 7.87 6.22 -6.48
N PRO A 127 6.57 6.54 -6.24
CA PRO A 127 6.04 6.70 -4.90
C PRO A 127 6.20 5.43 -4.06
N GLY A 128 6.76 5.59 -2.86
CA GLY A 128 7.00 4.50 -1.92
C GLY A 128 6.87 4.97 -0.48
N PHE A 129 7.51 4.26 0.43
CA PHE A 129 7.47 4.58 1.86
C PHE A 129 7.94 6.01 2.18
N THR A 130 8.93 6.54 1.45
CA THR A 130 9.40 7.92 1.63
C THR A 130 8.29 8.93 1.35
N ALA A 131 7.57 8.78 0.24
CA ALA A 131 6.46 9.67 -0.10
C ALA A 131 5.30 9.59 0.92
N ILE A 132 5.02 8.38 1.44
CA ILE A 132 4.02 8.18 2.51
C ILE A 132 4.49 8.88 3.79
N GLN A 133 5.75 8.72 4.18
CA GLN A 133 6.32 9.33 5.38
C GLN A 133 6.32 10.86 5.30
N GLU A 134 6.69 11.43 4.17
CA GLU A 134 6.65 12.88 3.94
C GLU A 134 5.22 13.44 4.07
N ALA A 135 4.24 12.76 3.48
CA ALA A 135 2.84 13.16 3.59
C ALA A 135 2.30 13.06 5.02
N VAL A 136 2.61 11.98 5.74
CA VAL A 136 2.26 11.81 7.17
C VAL A 136 2.93 12.89 8.01
N THR A 137 4.20 13.20 7.77
CA THR A 137 4.92 14.30 8.46
C THR A 137 4.23 15.64 8.24
N GLY A 138 3.88 15.96 7.00
CA GLY A 138 3.17 17.19 6.66
C GLY A 138 1.82 17.30 7.35
N TYR A 139 1.06 16.22 7.39
CA TYR A 139 -0.21 16.14 8.09
C TYR A 139 -0.06 16.37 9.60
N LEU A 140 0.87 15.66 10.24
CA LEU A 140 1.13 15.81 11.68
C LEU A 140 1.57 17.22 12.05
N LYS A 141 2.39 17.90 11.21
CA LYS A 141 2.75 19.32 11.39
C LYS A 141 1.52 20.23 11.33
N SER A 142 0.62 19.98 10.39
CA SER A 142 -0.63 20.74 10.28
C SER A 142 -1.51 20.56 11.51
N GLU A 143 -1.66 19.34 11.98
CA GLU A 143 -2.44 19.02 13.20
C GLU A 143 -1.80 19.59 14.48
N GLN A 144 -0.46 19.63 14.55
CA GLN A 144 0.28 20.28 15.63
C GLN A 144 0.03 21.79 15.63
N GLY A 145 0.05 22.44 14.47
CA GLY A 145 -0.30 23.86 14.34
C GLY A 145 -1.75 24.18 14.73
N LEU A 146 -2.64 23.19 14.72
CA LEU A 146 -4.02 23.28 15.19
C LEU A 146 -4.19 22.89 16.67
N GLY A 147 -3.10 22.57 17.37
CA GLY A 147 -3.12 22.15 18.77
C GLY A 147 -3.68 20.74 19.01
N ARG A 148 -3.75 19.89 17.97
CA ARG A 148 -4.33 18.54 18.05
C ARG A 148 -3.25 17.43 18.10
N VAL A 149 -1.99 17.81 18.00
CA VAL A 149 -0.79 17.02 18.30
C VAL A 149 0.05 17.85 19.25
N ALA A 150 0.65 17.23 20.26
CA ALA A 150 1.42 17.92 21.28
C ALA A 150 2.57 18.73 20.67
N GLU A 151 2.80 19.96 21.14
CA GLU A 151 3.92 20.81 20.67
C GLU A 151 5.29 20.17 20.92
N THR A 152 5.40 19.36 21.98
CA THR A 152 6.63 18.64 22.33
C THR A 152 6.91 17.42 21.48
N ALA A 153 5.93 16.94 20.71
CA ALA A 153 6.11 15.82 19.80
C ALA A 153 6.88 16.26 18.55
N ASP A 154 7.76 15.41 18.04
CA ASP A 154 8.41 15.63 16.76
C ASP A 154 7.66 14.90 15.62
N PRO A 155 6.96 15.63 14.71
CA PRO A 155 6.21 15.02 13.62
C PRO A 155 7.04 14.14 12.69
N CYS A 156 8.33 14.44 12.51
CA CYS A 156 9.21 13.63 11.67
C CYS A 156 9.49 12.27 12.33
N THR A 157 9.78 12.26 13.62
CA THR A 157 10.01 11.03 14.39
C THR A 157 8.73 10.20 14.49
N MET A 158 7.56 10.83 14.72
CA MET A 158 6.28 10.14 14.72
C MET A 158 5.99 9.47 13.38
N ALA A 159 6.16 10.21 12.27
CA ALA A 159 5.97 9.67 10.93
C ALA A 159 6.93 8.50 10.63
N LEU A 160 8.19 8.62 11.04
CA LEU A 160 9.18 7.54 10.90
C LEU A 160 8.78 6.32 11.74
N ALA A 161 8.33 6.50 12.97
CA ALA A 161 7.86 5.40 13.81
C ALA A 161 6.65 4.68 13.20
N ILE A 162 5.66 5.44 12.73
CA ILE A 162 4.44 4.89 12.12
C ILE A 162 4.77 4.14 10.81
N VAL A 163 5.44 4.79 9.86
CA VAL A 163 5.70 4.22 8.53
C VAL A 163 6.78 3.15 8.59
N GLY A 164 7.79 3.32 9.44
CA GLY A 164 8.85 2.32 9.66
C GLY A 164 8.31 1.04 10.29
N THR A 165 7.40 1.15 11.27
CA THR A 165 6.74 -0.03 11.86
C THR A 165 5.81 -0.70 10.85
N ALA A 166 5.05 0.07 10.06
CA ALA A 166 4.23 -0.51 9.00
C ALA A 166 5.08 -1.26 7.98
N HIS A 167 6.22 -0.70 7.56
CA HIS A 167 7.18 -1.37 6.68
C HIS A 167 7.72 -2.67 7.30
N HIS A 168 8.13 -2.62 8.57
CA HIS A 168 8.59 -3.82 9.28
C HIS A 168 7.52 -4.90 9.28
N LEU A 169 6.30 -4.58 9.74
CA LEU A 169 5.20 -5.53 9.81
C LEU A 169 4.77 -6.06 8.44
N LEU A 170 4.83 -5.23 7.39
CA LEU A 170 4.53 -5.66 6.02
C LEU A 170 5.46 -6.79 5.55
N LEU A 171 6.71 -6.79 5.99
CA LEU A 171 7.72 -7.77 5.59
C LEU A 171 7.85 -8.95 6.55
N THR A 172 7.38 -8.80 7.80
CA THR A 172 7.55 -9.81 8.85
C THR A 172 6.25 -10.48 9.31
N SER A 173 5.12 -10.11 8.71
CA SER A 173 3.83 -10.74 9.03
C SER A 173 3.62 -12.01 8.21
N TRP A 174 3.52 -13.14 8.91
CA TRP A 174 3.21 -14.45 8.36
C TRP A 174 2.25 -15.20 9.28
N PRO A 175 1.67 -16.33 8.85
CA PRO A 175 0.72 -17.08 9.67
C PRO A 175 1.27 -17.40 11.06
N GLY A 176 0.52 -17.03 12.10
CA GLY A 176 0.90 -17.22 13.51
C GLY A 176 1.55 -16.01 14.18
N THR A 177 1.87 -14.92 13.45
CA THR A 177 2.25 -13.64 14.07
C THR A 177 1.03 -12.86 14.54
N PRO A 178 1.17 -11.93 15.51
CA PRO A 178 0.10 -11.01 15.88
C PRO A 178 -0.43 -10.24 14.66
N ASP A 179 -1.73 -9.90 14.70
CA ASP A 179 -2.34 -9.13 13.62
C ASP A 179 -1.66 -7.76 13.46
N PRO A 180 -1.03 -7.49 12.31
CA PRO A 180 -0.31 -6.25 12.08
C PRO A 180 -1.22 -5.01 12.11
N ARG A 181 -2.50 -5.15 11.79
CA ARG A 181 -3.47 -4.05 11.82
C ARG A 181 -3.72 -3.58 13.25
N SER A 182 -3.96 -4.52 14.16
CA SER A 182 -4.14 -4.21 15.58
C SER A 182 -2.90 -3.55 16.18
N ALA A 183 -1.70 -4.04 15.84
CA ALA A 183 -0.45 -3.44 16.29
C ALA A 183 -0.28 -2.01 15.78
N MET A 184 -0.63 -1.74 14.52
CA MET A 184 -0.56 -0.39 13.95
C MET A 184 -1.55 0.58 14.60
N THR A 185 -2.81 0.17 14.79
CA THR A 185 -3.81 1.01 15.44
C THR A 185 -3.40 1.38 16.86
N LEU A 186 -2.85 0.43 17.64
CA LEU A 186 -2.33 0.70 18.97
C LEU A 186 -1.14 1.66 18.94
N LEU A 187 -0.21 1.48 18.01
CA LEU A 187 0.94 2.38 17.86
C LEU A 187 0.50 3.81 17.53
N VAL A 188 -0.39 3.96 16.54
CA VAL A 188 -0.89 5.29 16.12
C VAL A 188 -1.58 5.97 17.30
N ALA A 189 -2.48 5.28 17.99
CA ALA A 189 -3.16 5.83 19.18
C ALA A 189 -2.15 6.26 20.26
N SER A 190 -1.17 5.42 20.58
CA SER A 190 -0.14 5.73 21.59
C SER A 190 0.72 6.94 21.24
N LEU A 191 0.97 7.22 19.95
CA LEU A 191 1.78 8.36 19.52
C LEU A 191 0.99 9.67 19.44
N VAL A 192 -0.33 9.59 19.24
CA VAL A 192 -1.17 10.78 19.03
C VAL A 192 -1.88 11.21 20.32
N ASP A 193 -2.30 10.26 21.16
CA ASP A 193 -3.11 10.52 22.36
C ASP A 193 -2.24 10.60 23.64
N GLY A 194 -0.94 10.29 23.56
CA GLY A 194 0.04 10.36 24.64
C GLY A 194 0.77 11.68 24.64
#